data_dc4103b11bad7db73d2c0f877ba91a03
#
_entry.id   dc4103b11bad7db73d2c0f877ba91a03
#
_cell.length_a   1.000
_cell.length_b   1.000
_cell.length_c   1.000
_cell.angle_alpha   90.00
_cell.angle_beta   90.00
_cell.angle_gamma   90.00
#
_symmetry.space_group_name_H-M   'P 1'
#
loop_
_entity.id
_entity.type
_entity.pdbx_description
1 polymer ?
#
loop_
_entity_poly.entity_id
_entity_poly.type
_entity_poly.pdbx_seq_one_letter_code
_entity_poly.pdbx_strand_id
1 'polypeptide(L)'
;MSEFLQSIHYGSWILPVLLALPLVGAGILWLHGFVAERALRTGPASDDTARWVTLGTFLVMFIVSTGLWWAFDPHGGWQFEFDTAWLPQWGIRFSLALDGISIFLVLLTTFLMPIAVLSGWTSIDKRVHTYHGLFLILTTAMLGVFMARDTFLFYVMWEVVLVPMFFIIGIWGGERRMYAATKFFVYTFLGSLLMLVAILYLGLAAADPVTGRPDFSYDAILAVAQTLSSTERLWLFFAFFAAFAVKIPLFPFHTWLPDAHVEAPTEGSVDLAAILLKMGTYGLLRFSLPLFPDVVTNPAVRNVVLALAVTGVIYGALVALVQTDFKRLVAYSSVSHMGLVVLGIFALTAESLQGAMMVQLSHGLSTGALFLMIGMLYDRRHTRLFSAFGGLARVMPLYGLFLMISVMSSIAVPGTNGFIGEFLVLTGSFQTYPVLATIATVSVVLAAVFVLWALQRVLFNPLDKPENMTIPDMNWREVAMMAPIAALIFYIGLHPAPLLRRMEPRLQELIQQVDPTSVRTSSTAVPGSAGGGN
;
A
#
# COMPACT_ATOMS: atom_id res chain seq x y z
N MET A 1 -23.56 10.69 13.53
CA MET A 1 -23.08 10.04 12.28
C MET A 1 -23.37 8.54 12.30
N SER A 2 -22.98 7.79 13.33
CA SER A 2 -23.24 6.34 13.41
C SER A 2 -24.73 5.97 13.33
N GLU A 3 -25.60 6.66 14.03
CA GLU A 3 -27.08 6.44 13.95
C GLU A 3 -27.63 6.68 12.54
N PHE A 4 -27.18 7.74 11.87
CA PHE A 4 -27.55 7.99 10.47
C PHE A 4 -27.09 6.86 9.55
N LEU A 5 -25.85 6.40 9.70
CA LEU A 5 -25.33 5.29 8.89
C LEU A 5 -26.11 3.98 9.13
N GLN A 6 -26.53 3.73 10.37
CA GLN A 6 -27.39 2.59 10.70
C GLN A 6 -28.77 2.72 10.05
N SER A 7 -29.38 3.91 10.07
CA SER A 7 -30.70 4.14 9.50
C SER A 7 -30.78 3.89 7.98
N ILE A 8 -29.66 4.06 7.26
CA ILE A 8 -29.57 3.80 5.81
C ILE A 8 -28.99 2.42 5.50
N HIS A 9 -28.86 1.53 6.49
CA HIS A 9 -28.25 0.20 6.33
C HIS A 9 -26.88 0.25 5.63
N TYR A 10 -26.05 1.25 5.98
CA TYR A 10 -24.78 1.53 5.31
C TYR A 10 -23.89 0.29 5.18
N GLY A 11 -23.83 -0.56 6.20
CA GLY A 11 -22.99 -1.76 6.22
C GLY A 11 -23.33 -2.79 5.14
N SER A 12 -24.58 -2.85 4.67
CA SER A 12 -25.00 -3.87 3.71
C SER A 12 -24.64 -3.57 2.25
N TRP A 13 -24.45 -2.29 1.89
CA TRP A 13 -24.24 -1.88 0.50
C TRP A 13 -22.91 -1.20 0.23
N ILE A 14 -22.17 -0.77 1.27
CA ILE A 14 -20.98 0.06 1.08
C ILE A 14 -19.87 -0.65 0.27
N LEU A 15 -19.54 -1.91 0.57
CA LEU A 15 -18.44 -2.59 -0.11
C LEU A 15 -18.75 -2.88 -1.59
N PRO A 16 -19.92 -3.43 -1.96
CA PRO A 16 -20.29 -3.54 -3.37
C PRO A 16 -20.26 -2.20 -4.10
N VAL A 17 -20.73 -1.13 -3.47
CA VAL A 17 -20.74 0.22 -4.07
C VAL A 17 -19.33 0.73 -4.30
N LEU A 18 -18.40 0.57 -3.33
CA LEU A 18 -17.01 0.98 -3.51
C LEU A 18 -16.31 0.26 -4.68
N LEU A 19 -16.66 -1.00 -4.95
CA LEU A 19 -16.17 -1.73 -6.13
C LEU A 19 -16.89 -1.33 -7.42
N ALA A 20 -18.19 -1.09 -7.36
CA ALA A 20 -18.98 -0.78 -8.54
C ALA A 20 -18.76 0.63 -9.06
N LEU A 21 -18.56 1.64 -8.17
CA LEU A 21 -18.42 3.04 -8.57
C LEU A 21 -17.31 3.26 -9.61
N PRO A 22 -16.07 2.79 -9.44
CA PRO A 22 -15.05 2.99 -10.46
C PRO A 22 -15.37 2.23 -11.75
N LEU A 23 -16.00 1.04 -11.69
CA LEU A 23 -16.40 0.30 -12.88
C LEU A 23 -17.49 1.03 -13.67
N VAL A 24 -18.46 1.62 -12.98
CA VAL A 24 -19.49 2.48 -13.61
C VAL A 24 -18.82 3.68 -14.25
N GLY A 25 -17.88 4.34 -13.56
CA GLY A 25 -17.07 5.43 -14.12
C GLY A 25 -16.33 5.01 -15.40
N ALA A 26 -15.66 3.85 -15.38
CA ALA A 26 -14.97 3.31 -16.55
C ALA A 26 -15.94 3.01 -17.71
N GLY A 27 -17.12 2.44 -17.42
CA GLY A 27 -18.17 2.20 -18.41
C GLY A 27 -18.67 3.50 -19.06
N ILE A 28 -18.90 4.55 -18.26
CA ILE A 28 -19.28 5.89 -18.75
C ILE A 28 -18.19 6.45 -19.68
N LEU A 29 -16.93 6.33 -19.31
CA LEU A 29 -15.81 6.83 -20.12
C LEU A 29 -15.70 6.10 -21.46
N TRP A 30 -15.84 4.78 -21.48
CA TRP A 30 -15.78 4.01 -22.72
C TRP A 30 -16.96 4.31 -23.63
N LEU A 31 -18.18 4.43 -23.07
CA LEU A 31 -19.35 4.83 -23.84
C LEU A 31 -19.18 6.24 -24.41
N HIS A 32 -18.71 7.20 -23.59
CA HIS A 32 -18.44 8.56 -24.04
C HIS A 32 -17.35 8.61 -25.12
N GLY A 33 -16.23 7.91 -24.94
CA GLY A 33 -15.17 7.80 -25.94
C GLY A 33 -15.65 7.23 -27.27
N PHE A 34 -16.43 6.14 -27.23
CA PHE A 34 -17.01 5.51 -28.41
C PHE A 34 -18.00 6.43 -29.17
N VAL A 35 -18.82 7.19 -28.44
CA VAL A 35 -19.74 8.16 -29.04
C VAL A 35 -18.99 9.35 -29.61
N ALA A 36 -17.95 9.84 -28.93
CA ALA A 36 -17.14 10.96 -29.38
C ALA A 36 -16.35 10.61 -30.66
N GLU A 37 -15.78 9.42 -30.76
CA GLU A 37 -15.10 8.96 -31.99
C GLU A 37 -16.07 8.88 -33.19
N ARG A 38 -17.27 8.33 -33.00
CA ARG A 38 -18.29 8.24 -34.06
C ARG A 38 -18.84 9.59 -34.49
N ALA A 39 -18.93 10.55 -33.55
CA ALA A 39 -19.43 11.89 -33.82
C ALA A 39 -18.34 12.83 -34.36
N LEU A 40 -17.10 12.33 -34.59
CA LEU A 40 -15.92 13.15 -34.95
C LEU A 40 -15.67 14.32 -33.96
N ARG A 41 -16.09 14.16 -32.70
CA ARG A 41 -15.94 15.14 -31.62
C ARG A 41 -14.79 14.76 -30.68
N THR A 42 -13.70 14.24 -31.23
CA THR A 42 -12.46 14.00 -30.48
C THR A 42 -11.71 15.31 -30.32
N GLY A 43 -11.28 15.62 -29.10
CA GLY A 43 -10.54 16.86 -28.83
C GLY A 43 -10.50 17.23 -27.35
N PRO A 44 -9.89 18.37 -27.01
CA PRO A 44 -9.64 18.77 -25.61
C PRO A 44 -10.88 18.74 -24.70
N ALA A 45 -12.05 19.14 -25.21
CA ALA A 45 -13.29 19.12 -24.43
C ALA A 45 -13.75 17.70 -24.05
N SER A 46 -13.49 16.70 -24.91
CA SER A 46 -13.76 15.30 -24.62
C SER A 46 -12.81 14.75 -23.56
N ASP A 47 -11.51 15.12 -23.64
CA ASP A 47 -10.49 14.72 -22.69
C ASP A 47 -10.74 15.30 -21.29
N ASP A 48 -11.17 16.55 -21.21
CA ASP A 48 -11.56 17.18 -19.94
C ASP A 48 -12.77 16.48 -19.32
N THR A 49 -13.75 16.06 -20.12
CA THR A 49 -14.88 15.24 -19.63
C THR A 49 -14.39 13.96 -18.97
N ALA A 50 -13.41 13.28 -19.58
CA ALA A 50 -12.84 12.07 -18.99
C ALA A 50 -12.17 12.32 -17.64
N ARG A 51 -11.39 13.41 -17.52
CA ARG A 51 -10.76 13.83 -16.28
C ARG A 51 -11.78 14.14 -15.18
N TRP A 52 -12.83 14.92 -15.51
CA TRP A 52 -13.87 15.27 -14.54
C TRP A 52 -14.74 14.09 -14.09
N VAL A 53 -15.09 13.18 -15.01
CA VAL A 53 -15.84 11.96 -14.66
C VAL A 53 -15.02 11.11 -13.69
N THR A 54 -13.72 10.92 -13.95
CA THR A 54 -12.84 10.13 -13.09
C THR A 54 -12.66 10.78 -11.73
N LEU A 55 -12.38 12.09 -11.70
CA LEU A 55 -12.24 12.83 -10.45
C LEU A 55 -13.55 12.80 -9.64
N GLY A 56 -14.69 13.04 -10.28
CA GLY A 56 -16.00 12.99 -9.64
C GLY A 56 -16.30 11.60 -9.05
N THR A 57 -16.01 10.53 -9.81
CA THR A 57 -16.15 9.15 -9.33
C THR A 57 -15.31 8.91 -8.08
N PHE A 58 -14.05 9.29 -8.08
CA PHE A 58 -13.17 9.10 -6.93
C PHE A 58 -13.51 9.99 -5.74
N LEU A 59 -13.97 11.21 -5.96
CA LEU A 59 -14.46 12.07 -4.88
C LEU A 59 -15.71 11.48 -4.22
N VAL A 60 -16.68 11.01 -5.00
CA VAL A 60 -17.86 10.31 -4.46
C VAL A 60 -17.44 9.07 -3.68
N MET A 61 -16.55 8.25 -4.25
CA MET A 61 -16.00 7.06 -3.60
C MET A 61 -15.33 7.41 -2.27
N PHE A 62 -14.50 8.44 -2.23
CA PHE A 62 -13.85 8.91 -1.00
C PHE A 62 -14.88 9.37 0.03
N ILE A 63 -15.83 10.25 -0.35
CA ILE A 63 -16.85 10.76 0.56
C ILE A 63 -17.66 9.61 1.15
N VAL A 64 -18.12 8.67 0.31
CA VAL A 64 -18.92 7.53 0.77
C VAL A 64 -18.09 6.61 1.67
N SER A 65 -16.81 6.39 1.36
CA SER A 65 -15.93 5.54 2.18
C SER A 65 -15.62 6.12 3.57
N THR A 66 -15.69 7.45 3.75
CA THR A 66 -15.45 8.05 5.08
C THR A 66 -16.43 7.54 6.14
N GLY A 67 -17.63 7.12 5.75
CA GLY A 67 -18.61 6.48 6.63
C GLY A 67 -18.08 5.24 7.34
N LEU A 68 -17.15 4.50 6.71
CA LEU A 68 -16.48 3.34 7.32
C LEU A 68 -15.81 3.70 8.64
N TRP A 69 -15.20 4.89 8.74
CA TRP A 69 -14.54 5.34 9.96
C TRP A 69 -15.47 5.42 11.17
N TRP A 70 -16.73 5.85 10.98
CA TRP A 70 -17.71 6.01 12.06
C TRP A 70 -18.58 4.78 12.30
N ALA A 71 -18.75 3.93 11.27
CA ALA A 71 -19.56 2.73 11.36
C ALA A 71 -18.76 1.51 11.85
N PHE A 72 -17.43 1.57 11.82
CA PHE A 72 -16.55 0.46 12.18
C PHE A 72 -16.46 0.29 13.71
N ASP A 73 -16.73 -0.94 14.18
CA ASP A 73 -16.48 -1.39 15.55
C ASP A 73 -15.11 -2.09 15.64
N PRO A 74 -14.15 -1.56 16.43
CA PRO A 74 -12.83 -2.21 16.57
C PRO A 74 -12.86 -3.66 17.06
N HIS A 75 -13.91 -4.04 17.81
CA HIS A 75 -14.08 -5.37 18.38
C HIS A 75 -15.02 -6.29 17.57
N GLY A 76 -15.55 -5.81 16.46
CA GLY A 76 -16.60 -6.49 15.69
C GLY A 76 -16.13 -7.61 14.76
N GLY A 77 -14.86 -7.96 14.71
CA GLY A 77 -14.33 -8.97 13.78
C GLY A 77 -14.53 -8.55 12.31
N TRP A 78 -15.06 -9.47 11.49
CA TRP A 78 -15.46 -9.15 10.11
C TRP A 78 -16.72 -8.32 10.09
N GLN A 79 -16.74 -7.25 9.29
CA GLN A 79 -17.84 -6.29 9.22
C GLN A 79 -18.12 -5.89 7.77
N PHE A 80 -19.28 -5.25 7.55
CA PHE A 80 -19.75 -4.80 6.24
C PHE A 80 -19.86 -5.96 5.25
N GLU A 81 -20.23 -7.15 5.73
CA GLU A 81 -20.22 -8.36 4.95
C GLU A 81 -21.21 -8.28 3.77
N PHE A 82 -20.71 -8.65 2.60
CA PHE A 82 -21.50 -8.88 1.41
C PHE A 82 -21.10 -10.22 0.82
N ASP A 83 -22.03 -11.13 0.64
CA ASP A 83 -21.75 -12.48 0.19
C ASP A 83 -22.81 -12.99 -0.78
N THR A 84 -22.35 -13.42 -1.96
CA THR A 84 -23.22 -14.00 -2.99
C THR A 84 -22.47 -15.08 -3.78
N ALA A 85 -23.21 -16.05 -4.32
CA ALA A 85 -22.63 -17.08 -5.16
C ALA A 85 -22.16 -16.46 -6.49
N TRP A 86 -20.89 -16.67 -6.86
CA TRP A 86 -20.35 -16.21 -8.15
C TRP A 86 -20.21 -17.37 -9.14
N LEU A 87 -19.46 -18.41 -8.79
CA LEU A 87 -19.28 -19.62 -9.58
C LEU A 87 -19.64 -20.84 -8.71
N PRO A 88 -20.95 -21.14 -8.53
CA PRO A 88 -21.40 -22.12 -7.55
C PRO A 88 -20.87 -23.53 -7.79
N GLN A 89 -20.66 -23.91 -9.07
CA GLN A 89 -20.12 -25.21 -9.44
C GLN A 89 -18.66 -25.43 -8.98
N TRP A 90 -17.94 -24.34 -8.77
CA TRP A 90 -16.54 -24.36 -8.29
C TRP A 90 -16.41 -23.95 -6.82
N GLY A 91 -17.53 -23.70 -6.12
CA GLY A 91 -17.50 -23.24 -4.73
C GLY A 91 -16.93 -21.82 -4.54
N ILE A 92 -16.87 -21.01 -5.58
CA ILE A 92 -16.31 -19.66 -5.54
C ILE A 92 -17.44 -18.67 -5.27
N ARG A 93 -17.21 -17.77 -4.31
CA ARG A 93 -18.16 -16.76 -3.87
C ARG A 93 -17.65 -15.34 -4.14
N PHE A 94 -18.56 -14.44 -4.46
CA PHE A 94 -18.27 -13.02 -4.41
C PHE A 94 -18.54 -12.54 -2.99
N SER A 95 -17.53 -12.71 -2.13
CA SER A 95 -17.62 -12.46 -0.70
C SER A 95 -16.66 -11.35 -0.31
N LEU A 96 -17.19 -10.30 0.33
CA LEU A 96 -16.47 -9.10 0.74
C LEU A 96 -16.69 -8.86 2.23
N ALA A 97 -15.67 -8.40 2.92
CA ALA A 97 -15.75 -7.92 4.30
C ALA A 97 -14.55 -7.04 4.65
N LEU A 98 -14.65 -6.31 5.75
CA LEU A 98 -13.53 -5.54 6.32
C LEU A 98 -13.31 -5.90 7.79
N ASP A 99 -12.08 -5.69 8.23
CA ASP A 99 -11.68 -5.77 9.63
C ASP A 99 -10.67 -4.67 9.99
N GLY A 100 -10.12 -4.71 11.20
CA GLY A 100 -9.16 -3.72 11.69
C GLY A 100 -7.82 -3.65 10.95
N ILE A 101 -7.53 -4.59 10.03
CA ILE A 101 -6.35 -4.55 9.16
C ILE A 101 -6.71 -3.88 7.83
N SER A 102 -7.78 -4.32 7.19
CA SER A 102 -8.13 -3.93 5.82
C SER A 102 -8.75 -2.54 5.71
N ILE A 103 -9.50 -2.07 6.71
CA ILE A 103 -10.20 -0.78 6.68
C ILE A 103 -9.28 0.41 6.38
N PHE A 104 -8.08 0.42 6.95
CA PHE A 104 -7.13 1.52 6.76
C PHE A 104 -6.57 1.56 5.34
N LEU A 105 -6.36 0.39 4.73
CA LEU A 105 -5.86 0.28 3.36
C LEU A 105 -6.93 0.72 2.35
N VAL A 106 -8.20 0.40 2.62
CA VAL A 106 -9.34 0.88 1.83
C VAL A 106 -9.46 2.41 1.93
N LEU A 107 -9.42 2.98 3.15
CA LEU A 107 -9.49 4.43 3.35
C LEU A 107 -8.29 5.16 2.73
N LEU A 108 -7.08 4.61 2.84
CA LEU A 108 -5.89 5.16 2.20
C LEU A 108 -6.05 5.17 0.67
N THR A 109 -6.55 4.07 0.09
CA THR A 109 -6.81 3.97 -1.35
C THR A 109 -7.81 5.04 -1.79
N THR A 110 -8.99 5.09 -1.16
CA THR A 110 -10.03 6.06 -1.55
C THR A 110 -9.61 7.51 -1.36
N PHE A 111 -8.77 7.82 -0.37
CA PHE A 111 -8.20 9.14 -0.13
C PHE A 111 -7.21 9.58 -1.22
N LEU A 112 -6.33 8.67 -1.65
CA LEU A 112 -5.27 9.03 -2.59
C LEU A 112 -5.72 9.08 -4.05
N MET A 113 -6.77 8.34 -4.45
CA MET A 113 -7.20 8.29 -5.84
C MET A 113 -7.61 9.65 -6.44
N PRO A 114 -8.41 10.50 -5.78
CA PRO A 114 -8.70 11.85 -6.28
C PRO A 114 -7.44 12.70 -6.46
N ILE A 115 -6.48 12.57 -5.54
CA ILE A 115 -5.21 13.30 -5.57
C ILE A 115 -4.35 12.83 -6.74
N ALA A 116 -4.29 11.52 -6.98
CA ALA A 116 -3.57 10.94 -8.09
C ALA A 116 -4.11 11.45 -9.44
N VAL A 117 -5.43 11.48 -9.66
CA VAL A 117 -6.04 12.05 -10.87
C VAL A 117 -5.66 13.52 -11.05
N LEU A 118 -5.68 14.31 -9.99
CA LEU A 118 -5.29 15.71 -10.06
C LEU A 118 -3.83 15.90 -10.48
N SER A 119 -2.95 14.94 -10.10
CA SER A 119 -1.52 15.03 -10.45
C SER A 119 -1.27 14.87 -11.95
N GLY A 120 -2.03 14.01 -12.62
CA GLY A 120 -1.94 13.75 -14.06
C GLY A 120 -2.75 14.69 -14.95
N TRP A 121 -3.43 15.66 -14.38
CA TRP A 121 -4.38 16.49 -15.10
C TRP A 121 -3.85 17.12 -16.38
N THR A 122 -2.57 17.52 -16.39
CA THR A 122 -1.91 18.16 -17.52
C THR A 122 -0.88 17.28 -18.21
N SER A 123 -0.36 16.27 -17.52
CA SER A 123 0.71 15.40 -18.05
C SER A 123 0.18 14.27 -18.94
N ILE A 124 -1.09 13.84 -18.73
CA ILE A 124 -1.73 12.83 -19.57
C ILE A 124 -2.52 13.52 -20.68
N ASP A 125 -1.93 13.56 -21.88
CA ASP A 125 -2.46 14.24 -23.08
C ASP A 125 -2.84 13.27 -24.21
N LYS A 126 -2.47 11.98 -24.11
CA LYS A 126 -2.72 10.97 -25.15
C LYS A 126 -3.62 9.88 -24.61
N ARG A 127 -4.62 9.47 -25.40
CA ARG A 127 -5.56 8.40 -25.08
C ARG A 127 -6.16 8.56 -23.67
N VAL A 128 -6.56 9.78 -23.34
CA VAL A 128 -6.99 10.19 -22.00
C VAL A 128 -8.13 9.30 -21.47
N HIS A 129 -9.14 8.97 -22.29
CA HIS A 129 -10.23 8.05 -21.91
C HIS A 129 -9.74 6.65 -21.54
N THR A 130 -8.80 6.11 -22.32
CA THR A 130 -8.23 4.78 -22.05
C THR A 130 -7.42 4.79 -20.75
N TYR A 131 -6.64 5.85 -20.53
CA TYR A 131 -5.85 6.02 -19.30
C TYR A 131 -6.75 6.01 -18.07
N HIS A 132 -7.75 6.90 -18.04
CA HIS A 132 -8.65 7.04 -16.91
C HIS A 132 -9.54 5.81 -16.72
N GLY A 133 -9.95 5.14 -17.80
CA GLY A 133 -10.66 3.87 -17.71
C GLY A 133 -9.82 2.77 -17.07
N LEU A 134 -8.55 2.63 -17.46
CA LEU A 134 -7.62 1.69 -16.84
C LEU A 134 -7.37 2.03 -15.36
N PHE A 135 -7.26 3.33 -15.04
CA PHE A 135 -7.04 3.80 -13.68
C PHE A 135 -8.22 3.48 -12.74
N LEU A 136 -9.44 3.61 -13.24
CA LEU A 136 -10.67 3.21 -12.53
C LEU A 136 -10.73 1.70 -12.29
N ILE A 137 -10.38 0.87 -13.30
CA ILE A 137 -10.32 -0.59 -13.14
C ILE A 137 -9.23 -0.99 -12.15
N LEU A 138 -8.06 -0.36 -12.24
CA LEU A 138 -6.97 -0.57 -11.29
C LEU A 138 -7.41 -0.33 -9.85
N THR A 139 -8.12 0.77 -9.61
CA THR A 139 -8.65 1.11 -8.28
C THR A 139 -9.65 0.08 -7.77
N THR A 140 -10.57 -0.38 -8.65
CA THR A 140 -11.49 -1.48 -8.28
C THR A 140 -10.74 -2.72 -7.85
N ALA A 141 -9.72 -3.12 -8.61
CA ALA A 141 -8.95 -4.32 -8.30
C ALA A 141 -8.17 -4.19 -6.98
N MET A 142 -7.55 -3.02 -6.71
CA MET A 142 -6.86 -2.75 -5.45
C MET A 142 -7.81 -2.82 -4.26
N LEU A 143 -8.98 -2.18 -4.35
CA LEU A 143 -10.00 -2.27 -3.31
C LEU A 143 -10.48 -3.71 -3.12
N GLY A 144 -10.70 -4.44 -4.22
CA GLY A 144 -11.11 -5.85 -4.19
C GLY A 144 -10.11 -6.74 -3.45
N VAL A 145 -8.80 -6.51 -3.60
CA VAL A 145 -7.77 -7.25 -2.85
C VAL A 145 -7.93 -7.05 -1.34
N PHE A 146 -8.19 -5.82 -0.87
CA PHE A 146 -8.33 -5.54 0.56
C PHE A 146 -9.67 -5.96 1.17
N MET A 147 -10.70 -6.16 0.34
CA MET A 147 -12.06 -6.49 0.77
C MET A 147 -12.45 -7.95 0.55
N ALA A 148 -11.73 -8.71 -0.29
CA ALA A 148 -12.08 -10.09 -0.59
C ALA A 148 -11.96 -10.99 0.64
N ARG A 149 -13.04 -11.74 0.93
CA ARG A 149 -13.12 -12.78 1.96
C ARG A 149 -13.12 -14.19 1.36
N ASP A 150 -13.24 -14.31 0.04
CA ASP A 150 -13.00 -15.54 -0.73
C ASP A 150 -11.58 -15.49 -1.30
N THR A 151 -10.80 -16.56 -1.12
CA THR A 151 -9.38 -16.59 -1.49
C THR A 151 -9.16 -16.62 -3.00
N PHE A 152 -10.10 -17.19 -3.76
CA PHE A 152 -10.05 -17.16 -5.21
C PHE A 152 -10.41 -15.76 -5.75
N LEU A 153 -11.41 -15.12 -5.16
CA LEU A 153 -11.74 -13.71 -5.48
C LEU A 153 -10.55 -12.79 -5.18
N PHE A 154 -9.88 -12.98 -4.03
CA PHE A 154 -8.65 -12.28 -3.70
C PHE A 154 -7.60 -12.43 -4.80
N TYR A 155 -7.37 -13.66 -5.27
CA TYR A 155 -6.42 -13.92 -6.34
C TYR A 155 -6.82 -13.24 -7.66
N VAL A 156 -8.08 -13.33 -8.05
CA VAL A 156 -8.57 -12.65 -9.27
C VAL A 156 -8.33 -11.15 -9.19
N MET A 157 -8.68 -10.51 -8.07
CA MET A 157 -8.45 -9.06 -7.89
C MET A 157 -6.95 -8.72 -7.89
N TRP A 158 -6.13 -9.58 -7.30
CA TRP A 158 -4.66 -9.45 -7.32
C TRP A 158 -4.08 -9.46 -8.73
N GLU A 159 -4.56 -10.35 -9.60
CA GLU A 159 -4.11 -10.44 -11.00
C GLU A 159 -4.67 -9.30 -11.86
N VAL A 160 -5.92 -8.90 -11.64
CA VAL A 160 -6.53 -7.79 -12.39
C VAL A 160 -5.75 -6.49 -12.23
N VAL A 161 -5.10 -6.26 -11.09
CA VAL A 161 -4.20 -5.09 -10.87
C VAL A 161 -3.06 -5.03 -11.89
N LEU A 162 -2.55 -6.18 -12.34
CA LEU A 162 -1.35 -6.23 -13.19
C LEU A 162 -1.62 -5.66 -14.59
N VAL A 163 -2.78 -5.94 -15.15
CA VAL A 163 -3.12 -5.59 -16.53
C VAL A 163 -3.21 -4.06 -16.72
N PRO A 164 -4.02 -3.32 -15.96
CA PRO A 164 -4.03 -1.86 -16.07
C PRO A 164 -2.68 -1.23 -15.82
N MET A 165 -1.93 -1.68 -14.79
CA MET A 165 -0.64 -1.11 -14.46
C MET A 165 0.40 -1.38 -15.55
N PHE A 166 0.40 -2.57 -16.18
CA PHE A 166 1.24 -2.88 -17.35
C PHE A 166 1.00 -1.88 -18.49
N PHE A 167 -0.26 -1.59 -18.81
CA PHE A 167 -0.60 -0.62 -19.85
C PHE A 167 -0.27 0.81 -19.45
N ILE A 168 -0.54 1.21 -18.20
CA ILE A 168 -0.21 2.54 -17.67
C ILE A 168 1.29 2.81 -17.81
N ILE A 169 2.14 1.88 -17.40
CA ILE A 169 3.60 2.01 -17.55
C ILE A 169 3.99 1.92 -19.04
N GLY A 170 3.46 0.94 -19.78
CA GLY A 170 3.90 0.64 -21.15
C GLY A 170 3.49 1.67 -22.20
N ILE A 171 2.38 2.42 -21.99
CA ILE A 171 1.89 3.40 -22.96
C ILE A 171 2.32 4.83 -22.56
N TRP A 172 2.13 5.21 -21.31
CA TRP A 172 2.36 6.58 -20.81
C TRP A 172 3.66 6.75 -20.03
N GLY A 173 4.47 5.69 -19.92
CA GLY A 173 5.77 5.72 -19.27
C GLY A 173 6.86 6.42 -20.10
N GLY A 174 8.05 6.52 -19.48
CA GLY A 174 9.22 7.17 -20.05
C GLY A 174 9.89 6.38 -21.20
N GLU A 175 11.18 6.60 -21.39
CA GLU A 175 11.93 6.04 -22.55
C GLU A 175 12.03 4.51 -22.52
N ARG A 176 12.26 3.92 -21.36
CA ARG A 176 12.41 2.48 -21.18
C ARG A 176 11.13 1.78 -20.71
N ARG A 177 9.96 2.41 -20.96
CA ARG A 177 8.65 1.97 -20.48
C ARG A 177 8.31 0.51 -20.75
N MET A 178 8.62 0.02 -21.97
CA MET A 178 8.31 -1.38 -22.33
C MET A 178 9.13 -2.39 -21.51
N TYR A 179 10.41 -2.09 -21.30
CA TYR A 179 11.26 -2.92 -20.44
C TYR A 179 10.73 -2.93 -19.00
N ALA A 180 10.41 -1.77 -18.45
CA ALA A 180 9.91 -1.64 -17.09
C ALA A 180 8.55 -2.32 -16.91
N ALA A 181 7.61 -2.11 -17.84
CA ALA A 181 6.30 -2.75 -17.83
C ALA A 181 6.39 -4.27 -17.91
N THR A 182 7.22 -4.80 -18.85
CA THR A 182 7.42 -6.24 -18.99
C THR A 182 8.09 -6.85 -17.76
N LYS A 183 9.11 -6.18 -17.22
CA LYS A 183 9.80 -6.63 -15.99
C LYS A 183 8.84 -6.67 -14.81
N PHE A 184 8.06 -5.60 -14.59
CA PHE A 184 7.02 -5.55 -13.57
C PHE A 184 6.04 -6.71 -13.71
N PHE A 185 5.48 -6.89 -14.92
CA PHE A 185 4.48 -7.93 -15.19
C PHE A 185 5.04 -9.33 -14.94
N VAL A 186 6.19 -9.65 -15.54
CA VAL A 186 6.80 -10.99 -15.43
C VAL A 186 7.16 -11.33 -13.98
N TYR A 187 7.78 -10.38 -13.24
CA TYR A 187 8.13 -10.60 -11.83
C TYR A 187 6.91 -10.91 -10.98
N THR A 188 5.88 -10.06 -11.09
CA THR A 188 4.69 -10.17 -10.24
C THR A 188 3.83 -11.36 -10.62
N PHE A 189 3.65 -11.63 -11.91
CA PHE A 189 2.88 -12.76 -12.41
C PHE A 189 3.52 -14.12 -12.05
N LEU A 190 4.83 -14.28 -12.25
CA LEU A 190 5.50 -15.54 -11.90
C LEU A 190 5.43 -15.84 -10.39
N GLY A 191 5.56 -14.79 -9.56
CA GLY A 191 5.39 -14.95 -8.11
C GLY A 191 3.98 -15.41 -7.74
N SER A 192 2.95 -14.81 -8.35
CA SER A 192 1.55 -15.10 -8.02
C SER A 192 1.03 -16.43 -8.58
N LEU A 193 1.64 -17.00 -9.63
CA LEU A 193 1.30 -18.34 -10.09
C LEU A 193 1.52 -19.41 -9.02
N LEU A 194 2.56 -19.28 -8.20
CA LEU A 194 2.77 -20.20 -7.08
C LEU A 194 1.65 -20.07 -6.03
N MET A 195 1.21 -18.85 -5.76
CA MET A 195 0.09 -18.58 -4.87
C MET A 195 -1.22 -19.16 -5.42
N LEU A 196 -1.47 -19.08 -6.74
CA LEU A 196 -2.63 -19.71 -7.36
C LEU A 196 -2.66 -21.21 -7.11
N VAL A 197 -1.53 -21.89 -7.33
CA VAL A 197 -1.44 -23.35 -7.09
C VAL A 197 -1.76 -23.67 -5.62
N ALA A 198 -1.24 -22.87 -4.70
CA ALA A 198 -1.53 -23.03 -3.27
C ALA A 198 -3.02 -22.79 -2.93
N ILE A 199 -3.64 -21.77 -3.51
CA ILE A 199 -5.08 -21.49 -3.31
C ILE A 199 -5.92 -22.62 -3.86
N LEU A 200 -5.63 -23.12 -5.07
CA LEU A 200 -6.35 -24.24 -5.66
C LEU A 200 -6.20 -25.51 -4.83
N TYR A 201 -4.99 -25.81 -4.35
CA TYR A 201 -4.73 -26.94 -3.48
C TYR A 201 -5.58 -26.86 -2.20
N LEU A 202 -5.56 -25.73 -1.51
CA LEU A 202 -6.31 -25.52 -0.28
C LEU A 202 -7.82 -25.57 -0.51
N GLY A 203 -8.35 -24.94 -1.57
CA GLY A 203 -9.77 -24.97 -1.89
C GLY A 203 -10.28 -26.36 -2.24
N LEU A 204 -9.47 -27.17 -2.93
CA LEU A 204 -9.79 -28.58 -3.20
C LEU A 204 -9.71 -29.44 -1.95
N ALA A 205 -8.74 -29.19 -1.07
CA ALA A 205 -8.63 -29.88 0.22
C ALA A 205 -9.77 -29.51 1.19
N ALA A 206 -10.34 -28.31 1.06
CA ALA A 206 -11.50 -27.83 1.83
C ALA A 206 -12.85 -28.26 1.22
N ALA A 207 -12.84 -29.17 0.24
CA ALA A 207 -14.07 -29.59 -0.43
C ALA A 207 -15.08 -30.20 0.57
N ASP A 208 -16.34 -29.85 0.38
CA ASP A 208 -17.45 -30.44 1.13
C ASP A 208 -17.47 -31.96 0.96
N PRO A 209 -17.42 -32.75 2.05
CA PRO A 209 -17.28 -34.21 1.98
C PRO A 209 -18.49 -34.91 1.37
N VAL A 210 -19.66 -34.28 1.31
CA VAL A 210 -20.89 -34.87 0.76
C VAL A 210 -21.03 -34.56 -0.73
N THR A 211 -20.78 -33.32 -1.11
CA THR A 211 -20.98 -32.85 -2.50
C THR A 211 -19.72 -32.91 -3.35
N GLY A 212 -18.54 -33.05 -2.73
CA GLY A 212 -17.24 -32.97 -3.39
C GLY A 212 -16.92 -31.56 -3.94
N ARG A 213 -17.74 -30.54 -3.62
CA ARG A 213 -17.57 -29.18 -4.12
C ARG A 213 -16.43 -28.48 -3.37
N PRO A 214 -15.45 -27.88 -4.06
CA PRO A 214 -14.41 -27.06 -3.44
C PRO A 214 -15.01 -25.90 -2.63
N ASP A 215 -14.26 -25.42 -1.63
CA ASP A 215 -14.62 -24.22 -0.85
C ASP A 215 -13.41 -23.30 -0.76
N PHE A 216 -13.55 -22.08 -1.30
CA PHE A 216 -12.52 -21.05 -1.30
C PHE A 216 -12.78 -19.94 -0.28
N SER A 217 -13.80 -20.09 0.57
CA SER A 217 -14.05 -19.14 1.66
C SER A 217 -12.85 -19.08 2.61
N TYR A 218 -12.55 -17.89 3.12
CA TYR A 218 -11.42 -17.69 4.03
C TYR A 218 -11.46 -18.65 5.24
N ASP A 219 -12.64 -18.85 5.80
CA ASP A 219 -12.82 -19.67 7.01
C ASP A 219 -12.58 -21.17 6.72
N ALA A 220 -13.04 -21.68 5.57
CA ALA A 220 -12.79 -23.05 5.15
C ALA A 220 -11.29 -23.29 4.85
N ILE A 221 -10.66 -22.36 4.17
CA ILE A 221 -9.22 -22.39 3.90
C ILE A 221 -8.41 -22.36 5.20
N LEU A 222 -8.79 -21.51 6.16
CA LEU A 222 -8.15 -21.43 7.46
C LEU A 222 -8.29 -22.76 8.23
N ALA A 223 -9.47 -23.34 8.25
CA ALA A 223 -9.74 -24.60 8.93
C ALA A 223 -8.93 -25.76 8.33
N VAL A 224 -8.93 -25.91 6.99
CA VAL A 224 -8.21 -26.99 6.33
C VAL A 224 -6.69 -26.86 6.45
N ALA A 225 -6.15 -25.63 6.40
CA ALA A 225 -4.71 -25.40 6.54
C ALA A 225 -4.15 -25.95 7.86
N GLN A 226 -4.95 -25.94 8.93
CA GLN A 226 -4.56 -26.48 10.24
C GLN A 226 -4.53 -28.02 10.27
N THR A 227 -5.18 -28.71 9.33
CA THR A 227 -5.23 -30.18 9.28
C THR A 227 -4.12 -30.80 8.43
N LEU A 228 -3.43 -29.98 7.62
CA LEU A 228 -2.38 -30.43 6.72
C LEU A 228 -1.10 -30.82 7.46
N SER A 229 -0.28 -31.66 6.84
CA SER A 229 1.05 -32.00 7.36
C SER A 229 1.98 -30.80 7.40
N SER A 230 2.98 -30.81 8.29
CA SER A 230 3.97 -29.73 8.39
C SER A 230 4.73 -29.49 7.09
N THR A 231 4.96 -30.54 6.29
CA THR A 231 5.62 -30.43 4.98
C THR A 231 4.75 -29.70 3.96
N GLU A 232 3.45 -30.03 3.88
CA GLU A 232 2.51 -29.34 3.00
C GLU A 232 2.40 -27.86 3.39
N ARG A 233 2.21 -27.57 4.68
CA ARG A 233 2.16 -26.19 5.19
C ARG A 233 3.42 -25.39 4.84
N LEU A 234 4.59 -26.02 4.94
CA LEU A 234 5.86 -25.37 4.58
C LEU A 234 5.90 -24.96 3.09
N TRP A 235 5.52 -25.88 2.18
CA TRP A 235 5.51 -25.58 0.74
C TRP A 235 4.44 -24.55 0.37
N LEU A 236 3.25 -24.65 0.95
CA LEU A 236 2.18 -23.70 0.74
C LEU A 236 2.54 -22.30 1.27
N PHE A 237 3.18 -22.24 2.45
CA PHE A 237 3.72 -20.98 2.98
C PHE A 237 4.68 -20.32 1.99
N PHE A 238 5.65 -21.07 1.45
CA PHE A 238 6.59 -20.51 0.49
C PHE A 238 5.94 -20.10 -0.82
N ALA A 239 4.89 -20.76 -1.26
CA ALA A 239 4.13 -20.38 -2.44
C ALA A 239 3.41 -19.03 -2.24
N PHE A 240 2.74 -18.80 -1.12
CA PHE A 240 2.17 -17.51 -0.75
C PHE A 240 3.26 -16.45 -0.51
N PHE A 241 4.29 -16.81 0.24
CA PHE A 241 5.39 -15.91 0.58
C PHE A 241 6.12 -15.40 -0.66
N ALA A 242 6.35 -16.23 -1.67
CA ALA A 242 6.98 -15.82 -2.93
C ALA A 242 6.19 -14.71 -3.63
N ALA A 243 4.86 -14.86 -3.75
CA ALA A 243 3.99 -13.83 -4.33
C ALA A 243 4.07 -12.52 -3.55
N PHE A 244 3.99 -12.61 -2.22
CA PHE A 244 4.01 -11.44 -1.35
C PHE A 244 5.39 -10.79 -1.30
N ALA A 245 6.47 -11.56 -1.21
CA ALA A 245 7.85 -11.07 -1.21
C ALA A 245 8.21 -10.31 -2.49
N VAL A 246 7.74 -10.79 -3.65
CA VAL A 246 7.87 -10.07 -4.92
C VAL A 246 7.11 -8.75 -4.88
N LYS A 247 5.87 -8.74 -4.40
CA LYS A 247 5.00 -7.55 -4.39
C LYS A 247 5.44 -6.50 -3.37
N ILE A 248 5.96 -6.92 -2.20
CA ILE A 248 6.50 -6.06 -1.12
C ILE A 248 7.77 -5.31 -1.53
N PRO A 249 8.43 -5.62 -2.52
CA PRO A 249 9.77 -5.84 -3.04
C PRO A 249 10.81 -6.19 -1.96
N LEU A 250 10.62 -7.34 -1.33
CA LEU A 250 11.59 -7.84 -0.36
C LEU A 250 12.92 -8.21 -1.06
N PHE A 251 14.06 -7.93 -0.43
CA PHE A 251 15.34 -8.39 -0.96
C PHE A 251 15.37 -9.94 -1.04
N PRO A 252 15.82 -10.55 -2.16
CA PRO A 252 16.38 -9.96 -3.38
C PRO A 252 15.35 -9.69 -4.50
N PHE A 253 14.04 -9.83 -4.28
CA PHE A 253 12.98 -9.75 -5.29
C PHE A 253 12.54 -8.31 -5.64
N HIS A 254 13.33 -7.30 -5.29
CA HIS A 254 12.98 -5.87 -5.36
C HIS A 254 13.30 -5.20 -6.69
N THR A 255 14.09 -5.83 -7.57
CA THR A 255 14.73 -5.14 -8.72
C THR A 255 13.76 -4.59 -9.76
N TRP A 256 12.52 -5.06 -9.79
CA TRP A 256 11.46 -4.54 -10.67
C TRP A 256 10.96 -3.16 -10.25
N LEU A 257 10.97 -2.88 -8.95
CA LEU A 257 10.34 -1.69 -8.36
C LEU A 257 10.99 -0.38 -8.83
N PRO A 258 12.33 -0.18 -8.74
CA PRO A 258 12.94 1.06 -9.20
C PRO A 258 12.73 1.31 -10.69
N ASP A 259 12.77 0.27 -11.53
CA ASP A 259 12.53 0.41 -12.96
C ASP A 259 11.08 0.79 -13.25
N ALA A 260 10.12 0.13 -12.60
CA ALA A 260 8.70 0.46 -12.74
C ALA A 260 8.39 1.89 -12.30
N HIS A 261 8.90 2.32 -11.13
CA HIS A 261 8.69 3.69 -10.63
C HIS A 261 9.29 4.76 -11.53
N VAL A 262 10.53 4.56 -11.97
CA VAL A 262 11.23 5.55 -12.78
C VAL A 262 10.50 5.80 -14.10
N GLU A 263 9.98 4.74 -14.71
CA GLU A 263 9.31 4.83 -16.00
C GLU A 263 7.81 5.18 -15.89
N ALA A 264 7.11 4.78 -14.83
CA ALA A 264 5.68 5.07 -14.68
C ALA A 264 5.38 6.59 -14.71
N PRO A 265 4.21 7.02 -15.21
CA PRO A 265 3.74 8.39 -14.99
C PRO A 265 3.57 8.67 -13.49
N THR A 266 3.40 9.94 -13.11
CA THR A 266 3.38 10.36 -11.69
C THR A 266 2.30 9.61 -10.90
N GLU A 267 1.08 9.56 -11.43
CA GLU A 267 -0.06 8.86 -10.80
C GLU A 267 0.24 7.37 -10.62
N GLY A 268 0.78 6.72 -11.65
CA GLY A 268 1.17 5.32 -11.56
C GLY A 268 2.25 5.07 -10.51
N SER A 269 3.16 6.03 -10.30
CA SER A 269 4.17 5.94 -9.23
C SER A 269 3.56 6.14 -7.86
N VAL A 270 2.58 7.03 -7.71
CA VAL A 270 1.83 7.20 -6.47
C VAL A 270 1.09 5.90 -6.11
N ASP A 271 0.37 5.30 -7.06
CA ASP A 271 -0.35 4.05 -6.84
C ASP A 271 0.59 2.88 -6.49
N LEU A 272 1.67 2.73 -7.24
CA LEU A 272 2.67 1.70 -6.97
C LEU A 272 3.20 1.81 -5.53
N ALA A 273 3.64 3.01 -5.13
CA ALA A 273 4.24 3.22 -3.83
C ALA A 273 3.22 3.19 -2.68
N ALA A 274 2.09 3.86 -2.87
CA ALA A 274 1.15 4.08 -1.78
C ALA A 274 0.25 2.86 -1.51
N ILE A 275 -0.14 2.11 -2.54
CA ILE A 275 -1.16 1.06 -2.42
C ILE A 275 -0.63 -0.31 -2.84
N LEU A 276 -0.03 -0.46 -4.03
CA LEU A 276 0.31 -1.79 -4.56
C LEU A 276 1.28 -2.58 -3.68
N LEU A 277 2.27 -1.92 -3.08
CA LEU A 277 3.20 -2.58 -2.16
C LEU A 277 2.49 -3.14 -0.92
N LYS A 278 1.45 -2.43 -0.43
CA LYS A 278 0.68 -2.84 0.76
C LYS A 278 -0.19 -4.07 0.52
N MET A 279 -0.51 -4.38 -0.73
CA MET A 279 -1.18 -5.64 -1.04
C MET A 279 -0.32 -6.84 -0.59
N GLY A 280 1.01 -6.78 -0.80
CA GLY A 280 1.91 -7.84 -0.36
C GLY A 280 1.99 -7.99 1.16
N THR A 281 2.14 -6.89 1.88
CA THR A 281 2.16 -6.91 3.36
C THR A 281 0.80 -7.28 3.95
N TYR A 282 -0.30 -6.84 3.33
CA TYR A 282 -1.64 -7.31 3.65
C TYR A 282 -1.76 -8.82 3.47
N GLY A 283 -1.22 -9.36 2.37
CA GLY A 283 -1.19 -10.80 2.12
C GLY A 283 -0.42 -11.58 3.20
N LEU A 284 0.71 -11.07 3.70
CA LEU A 284 1.42 -11.68 4.83
C LEU A 284 0.54 -11.72 6.09
N LEU A 285 -0.09 -10.59 6.45
CA LEU A 285 -0.95 -10.49 7.62
C LEU A 285 -2.23 -11.32 7.49
N ARG A 286 -2.82 -11.37 6.29
CA ARG A 286 -4.11 -12.03 6.05
C ARG A 286 -4.00 -13.52 5.81
N PHE A 287 -2.95 -13.98 5.12
CA PHE A 287 -2.81 -15.37 4.70
C PHE A 287 -1.58 -16.05 5.31
N SER A 288 -0.38 -15.51 5.13
CA SER A 288 0.84 -16.23 5.55
C SER A 288 0.88 -16.49 7.05
N LEU A 289 0.51 -15.51 7.89
CA LEU A 289 0.55 -15.66 9.33
C LEU A 289 -0.53 -16.61 9.86
N PRO A 290 -1.83 -16.41 9.57
CA PRO A 290 -2.89 -17.23 10.18
C PRO A 290 -3.02 -18.62 9.57
N LEU A 291 -2.68 -18.82 8.28
CA LEU A 291 -2.77 -20.14 7.64
C LEU A 291 -1.64 -21.08 8.08
N PHE A 292 -0.45 -20.55 8.36
CA PHE A 292 0.75 -21.35 8.58
C PHE A 292 1.50 -20.95 9.87
N PRO A 293 0.82 -20.94 11.04
CA PRO A 293 1.39 -20.45 12.30
C PRO A 293 2.64 -21.22 12.73
N ASP A 294 2.67 -22.54 12.56
CA ASP A 294 3.82 -23.39 12.88
C ASP A 294 5.04 -23.12 11.98
N VAL A 295 4.81 -22.74 10.71
CA VAL A 295 5.89 -22.36 9.78
C VAL A 295 6.44 -20.98 10.14
N VAL A 296 5.55 -20.03 10.42
CA VAL A 296 5.92 -18.66 10.78
C VAL A 296 6.66 -18.59 12.11
N THR A 297 6.30 -19.42 13.07
CA THR A 297 6.97 -19.51 14.38
C THR A 297 8.20 -20.41 14.36
N ASN A 298 8.42 -21.18 13.29
CA ASN A 298 9.63 -21.99 13.14
C ASN A 298 10.88 -21.09 13.09
N PRO A 299 11.84 -21.25 14.02
CA PRO A 299 13.00 -20.34 14.09
C PRO A 299 13.83 -20.29 12.82
N ALA A 300 13.98 -21.38 12.08
CA ALA A 300 14.76 -21.42 10.85
C ALA A 300 14.10 -20.56 9.75
N VAL A 301 12.81 -20.73 9.50
CA VAL A 301 12.06 -19.96 8.50
C VAL A 301 12.00 -18.49 8.90
N ARG A 302 11.63 -18.21 10.15
CA ARG A 302 11.48 -16.86 10.69
C ARG A 302 12.79 -16.07 10.62
N ASN A 303 13.92 -16.68 11.00
CA ASN A 303 15.23 -16.04 10.93
C ASN A 303 15.65 -15.72 9.48
N VAL A 304 15.33 -16.60 8.52
CA VAL A 304 15.59 -16.32 7.10
C VAL A 304 14.77 -15.11 6.62
N VAL A 305 13.48 -15.06 6.92
CA VAL A 305 12.62 -13.92 6.53
C VAL A 305 13.11 -12.63 7.18
N LEU A 306 13.42 -12.64 8.48
CA LEU A 306 13.94 -11.49 9.20
C LEU A 306 15.30 -11.03 8.65
N ALA A 307 16.19 -11.96 8.30
CA ALA A 307 17.47 -11.63 7.68
C ALA A 307 17.29 -10.96 6.31
N LEU A 308 16.37 -11.48 5.46
CA LEU A 308 16.03 -10.85 4.18
C LEU A 308 15.42 -9.46 4.38
N ALA A 309 14.56 -9.29 5.38
CA ALA A 309 13.94 -8.02 5.72
C ALA A 309 14.99 -6.97 6.12
N VAL A 310 15.86 -7.29 7.09
CA VAL A 310 16.92 -6.38 7.56
C VAL A 310 17.96 -6.12 6.47
N THR A 311 18.29 -7.12 5.65
CA THR A 311 19.14 -6.91 4.46
C THR A 311 18.49 -5.91 3.52
N GLY A 312 17.20 -6.03 3.23
CA GLY A 312 16.44 -5.08 2.41
C GLY A 312 16.44 -3.67 2.99
N VAL A 313 16.29 -3.54 4.32
CA VAL A 313 16.35 -2.27 5.05
C VAL A 313 17.66 -1.55 4.80
N ILE A 314 18.78 -2.21 5.04
CA ILE A 314 20.11 -1.60 4.91
C ILE A 314 20.50 -1.43 3.44
N TYR A 315 20.32 -2.46 2.63
CA TYR A 315 20.65 -2.43 1.20
C TYR A 315 19.87 -1.35 0.47
N GLY A 316 18.55 -1.27 0.69
CA GLY A 316 17.70 -0.25 0.07
C GLY A 316 18.16 1.17 0.39
N ALA A 317 18.50 1.43 1.66
CA ALA A 317 18.99 2.72 2.12
C ALA A 317 20.36 3.08 1.53
N LEU A 318 21.31 2.12 1.49
CA LEU A 318 22.65 2.33 0.91
C LEU A 318 22.58 2.58 -0.61
N VAL A 319 21.72 1.86 -1.32
CA VAL A 319 21.53 2.07 -2.77
C VAL A 319 20.84 3.40 -3.04
N ALA A 320 19.85 3.80 -2.21
CA ALA A 320 19.21 5.11 -2.32
C ALA A 320 20.24 6.26 -2.17
N LEU A 321 21.21 6.14 -1.27
CA LEU A 321 22.24 7.14 -1.01
C LEU A 321 23.06 7.52 -2.25
N VAL A 322 23.33 6.57 -3.14
CA VAL A 322 24.18 6.79 -4.33
C VAL A 322 23.39 7.15 -5.60
N GLN A 323 22.06 7.30 -5.51
CA GLN A 323 21.27 7.64 -6.68
C GLN A 323 21.46 9.09 -7.12
N THR A 324 21.48 9.30 -8.43
CA THR A 324 21.55 10.61 -9.07
C THR A 324 20.19 11.11 -9.58
N ASP A 325 19.22 10.22 -9.69
CA ASP A 325 17.83 10.49 -10.08
C ASP A 325 16.95 10.50 -8.83
N PHE A 326 16.18 11.60 -8.64
CA PHE A 326 15.35 11.77 -7.45
C PHE A 326 14.25 10.72 -7.33
N LYS A 327 13.62 10.35 -8.45
CA LYS A 327 12.56 9.33 -8.47
C LYS A 327 13.11 7.95 -8.13
N ARG A 328 14.32 7.64 -8.58
CA ARG A 328 15.01 6.38 -8.27
C ARG A 328 15.44 6.31 -6.81
N LEU A 329 15.90 7.42 -6.22
CA LEU A 329 16.20 7.51 -4.79
C LEU A 329 14.97 7.14 -3.95
N VAL A 330 13.81 7.76 -4.24
CA VAL A 330 12.56 7.48 -3.52
C VAL A 330 12.09 6.03 -3.73
N ALA A 331 12.29 5.46 -4.92
CA ALA A 331 11.96 4.06 -5.16
C ALA A 331 12.80 3.08 -4.31
N TYR A 332 14.11 3.33 -4.16
CA TYR A 332 14.95 2.50 -3.29
C TYR A 332 14.70 2.74 -1.80
N SER A 333 14.30 3.96 -1.39
CA SER A 333 13.86 4.19 0.00
C SER A 333 12.62 3.35 0.33
N SER A 334 11.72 3.12 -0.64
CA SER A 334 10.57 2.22 -0.46
C SER A 334 10.99 0.78 -0.19
N VAL A 335 12.06 0.27 -0.82
CA VAL A 335 12.61 -1.06 -0.51
C VAL A 335 13.04 -1.15 0.96
N SER A 336 13.69 -0.10 1.47
CA SER A 336 14.11 -0.02 2.88
C SER A 336 12.91 0.00 3.83
N HIS A 337 11.94 0.89 3.62
CA HIS A 337 10.75 1.00 4.49
C HIS A 337 9.89 -0.27 4.47
N MET A 338 9.73 -0.91 3.31
CA MET A 338 8.97 -2.15 3.22
C MET A 338 9.69 -3.33 3.88
N GLY A 339 11.03 -3.35 3.86
CA GLY A 339 11.82 -4.27 4.67
C GLY A 339 11.55 -4.10 6.17
N LEU A 340 11.45 -2.84 6.64
CA LEU A 340 11.10 -2.54 8.04
C LEU A 340 9.68 -3.02 8.39
N VAL A 341 8.71 -2.91 7.47
CA VAL A 341 7.37 -3.47 7.66
C VAL A 341 7.42 -4.99 7.85
N VAL A 342 8.19 -5.70 7.02
CA VAL A 342 8.33 -7.16 7.14
C VAL A 342 9.02 -7.55 8.44
N LEU A 343 10.04 -6.80 8.88
CA LEU A 343 10.66 -6.99 10.20
C LEU A 343 9.61 -6.88 11.31
N GLY A 344 8.76 -5.83 11.29
CA GLY A 344 7.69 -5.63 12.27
C GLY A 344 6.64 -6.75 12.26
N ILE A 345 6.27 -7.24 11.08
CA ILE A 345 5.30 -8.33 10.93
C ILE A 345 5.84 -9.63 11.54
N PHE A 346 7.09 -9.99 11.24
CA PHE A 346 7.69 -11.25 11.70
C PHE A 346 8.32 -11.17 13.10
N ALA A 347 8.42 -9.99 13.71
CA ALA A 347 8.78 -9.87 15.13
C ALA A 347 7.66 -10.38 16.05
N LEU A 348 6.40 -10.36 15.61
CA LEU A 348 5.21 -10.95 16.28
C LEU A 348 4.97 -10.39 17.70
N THR A 349 5.26 -9.10 17.93
CA THR A 349 4.82 -8.39 19.13
C THR A 349 3.66 -7.45 18.80
N ALA A 350 2.84 -7.09 19.78
CA ALA A 350 1.71 -6.16 19.56
C ALA A 350 2.21 -4.82 19.02
N GLU A 351 3.28 -4.28 19.60
CA GLU A 351 3.86 -3.02 19.16
C GLU A 351 4.44 -3.12 17.75
N SER A 352 5.18 -4.20 17.43
CA SER A 352 5.78 -4.33 16.11
C SER A 352 4.76 -4.47 14.99
N LEU A 353 3.65 -5.17 15.23
CA LEU A 353 2.54 -5.31 14.27
C LEU A 353 1.78 -3.98 14.09
N GLN A 354 1.47 -3.28 15.19
CA GLN A 354 0.89 -1.93 15.13
C GLN A 354 1.83 -0.99 14.37
N GLY A 355 3.12 -1.05 14.67
CA GLY A 355 4.16 -0.29 13.97
C GLY A 355 4.19 -0.61 12.49
N ALA A 356 4.16 -1.89 12.10
CA ALA A 356 4.14 -2.32 10.71
C ALA A 356 2.93 -1.76 9.95
N MET A 357 1.74 -1.75 10.56
CA MET A 357 0.54 -1.12 9.98
C MET A 357 0.71 0.38 9.84
N MET A 358 1.25 1.05 10.87
CA MET A 358 1.49 2.50 10.84
C MET A 358 2.54 2.90 9.81
N VAL A 359 3.62 2.10 9.63
CA VAL A 359 4.61 2.34 8.56
C VAL A 359 3.97 2.22 7.19
N GLN A 360 3.07 1.25 6.97
CA GLN A 360 2.36 1.11 5.69
C GLN A 360 1.54 2.37 5.36
N LEU A 361 0.78 2.89 6.34
CA LEU A 361 -0.03 4.10 6.15
C LEU A 361 0.87 5.33 5.94
N SER A 362 1.89 5.48 6.77
CA SER A 362 2.84 6.59 6.70
C SER A 362 3.60 6.60 5.38
N HIS A 363 4.11 5.45 4.95
CA HIS A 363 4.79 5.30 3.67
C HIS A 363 3.85 5.63 2.50
N GLY A 364 2.58 5.24 2.56
CA GLY A 364 1.58 5.60 1.55
C GLY A 364 1.43 7.11 1.39
N LEU A 365 1.34 7.83 2.51
CA LEU A 365 1.22 9.29 2.52
C LEU A 365 2.55 9.99 2.16
N SER A 366 3.64 9.69 2.87
CA SER A 366 4.92 10.39 2.70
C SER A 366 5.58 10.10 1.35
N THR A 367 5.64 8.84 0.94
CA THR A 367 6.24 8.46 -0.34
C THR A 367 5.34 8.86 -1.52
N GLY A 368 4.01 8.74 -1.36
CA GLY A 368 3.05 9.29 -2.31
C GLY A 368 3.27 10.79 -2.52
N ALA A 369 3.40 11.55 -1.42
CA ALA A 369 3.73 12.98 -1.46
C ALA A 369 5.04 13.27 -2.18
N LEU A 370 6.11 12.49 -1.89
CA LEU A 370 7.40 12.66 -2.57
C LEU A 370 7.29 12.43 -4.08
N PHE A 371 6.56 11.40 -4.53
CA PHE A 371 6.34 11.18 -5.96
C PHE A 371 5.53 12.30 -6.61
N LEU A 372 4.51 12.85 -5.93
CA LEU A 372 3.78 14.02 -6.39
C LEU A 372 4.70 15.24 -6.56
N MET A 373 5.54 15.52 -5.55
CA MET A 373 6.50 16.62 -5.59
C MET A 373 7.52 16.46 -6.72
N ILE A 374 8.00 15.23 -6.95
CA ILE A 374 8.91 14.93 -8.07
C ILE A 374 8.18 15.12 -9.41
N GLY A 375 6.92 14.71 -9.52
CA GLY A 375 6.10 14.90 -10.70
C GLY A 375 5.92 16.37 -11.04
N MET A 376 5.57 17.20 -10.05
CA MET A 376 5.44 18.67 -10.23
C MET A 376 6.74 19.32 -10.74
N LEU A 377 7.88 18.84 -10.27
CA LEU A 377 9.18 19.33 -10.71
C LEU A 377 9.50 18.85 -12.12
N TYR A 378 9.17 17.60 -12.42
CA TYR A 378 9.35 17.01 -13.75
C TYR A 378 8.48 17.71 -14.81
N ASP A 379 7.23 18.06 -14.49
CA ASP A 379 6.34 18.81 -15.42
C ASP A 379 6.94 20.16 -15.82
N ARG A 380 7.75 20.78 -14.94
CA ARG A 380 8.38 22.09 -15.18
C ARG A 380 9.73 21.98 -15.86
N ARG A 381 10.51 20.92 -15.59
CA ARG A 381 11.93 20.82 -16.00
C ARG A 381 12.23 19.64 -16.91
N HIS A 382 11.30 18.70 -17.09
CA HIS A 382 11.45 17.46 -17.86
C HIS A 382 12.71 16.68 -17.53
N THR A 383 13.21 16.81 -16.29
CA THR A 383 14.36 16.07 -15.74
C THR A 383 14.15 15.75 -14.26
N ARG A 384 14.79 14.69 -13.79
CA ARG A 384 14.76 14.24 -12.39
C ARG A 384 16.15 14.18 -11.79
N LEU A 385 17.19 14.54 -12.55
CA LEU A 385 18.58 14.48 -12.10
C LEU A 385 18.88 15.61 -11.12
N PHE A 386 19.46 15.27 -9.97
CA PHE A 386 19.86 16.27 -8.96
C PHE A 386 20.80 17.36 -9.51
N SER A 387 21.63 17.00 -10.49
CA SER A 387 22.55 17.96 -11.13
C SER A 387 21.82 19.10 -11.87
N ALA A 388 20.54 18.93 -12.23
CA ALA A 388 19.74 19.94 -12.92
C ALA A 388 19.11 20.96 -11.96
N PHE A 389 19.14 20.71 -10.65
CA PHE A 389 18.48 21.54 -9.65
C PHE A 389 19.48 22.30 -8.77
N GLY A 390 18.99 23.25 -7.98
CA GLY A 390 19.70 24.03 -6.99
C GLY A 390 18.92 25.31 -6.66
N GLY A 391 18.89 25.67 -5.38
CA GLY A 391 18.34 26.94 -4.90
C GLY A 391 16.83 27.15 -5.06
N LEU A 392 16.06 26.07 -5.30
CA LEU A 392 14.63 26.19 -5.61
C LEU A 392 13.81 26.81 -4.48
N ALA A 393 14.26 26.72 -3.21
CA ALA A 393 13.55 27.35 -2.09
C ALA A 393 13.41 28.88 -2.25
N ARG A 394 14.26 29.54 -3.07
CA ARG A 394 14.21 30.97 -3.30
C ARG A 394 13.13 31.39 -4.30
N VAL A 395 12.85 30.54 -5.28
CA VAL A 395 11.90 30.82 -6.38
C VAL A 395 10.59 30.06 -6.21
N MET A 396 10.60 28.96 -5.48
CA MET A 396 9.45 28.09 -5.23
C MET A 396 9.27 27.83 -3.71
N PRO A 397 8.94 28.85 -2.89
CA PRO A 397 8.86 28.66 -1.44
C PRO A 397 7.74 27.71 -1.00
N LEU A 398 6.57 27.69 -1.65
CA LEU A 398 5.48 26.74 -1.36
C LEU A 398 5.90 25.31 -1.68
N TYR A 399 6.52 25.10 -2.84
CA TYR A 399 7.11 23.81 -3.19
C TYR A 399 8.13 23.35 -2.14
N GLY A 400 9.03 24.27 -1.73
CA GLY A 400 10.02 23.99 -0.69
C GLY A 400 9.40 23.58 0.63
N LEU A 401 8.30 24.24 1.05
CA LEU A 401 7.57 23.92 2.27
C LEU A 401 6.98 22.50 2.22
N PHE A 402 6.23 22.15 1.16
CA PHE A 402 5.61 20.83 1.06
C PHE A 402 6.62 19.72 0.83
N LEU A 403 7.70 19.97 0.08
CA LEU A 403 8.79 19.01 -0.05
C LEU A 403 9.46 18.76 1.29
N MET A 404 9.70 19.79 2.11
CA MET A 404 10.27 19.66 3.45
C MET A 404 9.36 18.82 4.36
N ILE A 405 8.05 19.08 4.38
CA ILE A 405 7.08 18.28 5.17
C ILE A 405 7.14 16.82 4.74
N SER A 406 7.12 16.53 3.45
CA SER A 406 7.17 15.18 2.91
C SER A 406 8.47 14.45 3.27
N VAL A 407 9.60 15.15 3.19
CA VAL A 407 10.93 14.65 3.58
C VAL A 407 10.98 14.37 5.09
N MET A 408 10.55 15.31 5.94
CA MET A 408 10.54 15.13 7.40
C MET A 408 9.66 13.94 7.81
N SER A 409 8.53 13.75 7.15
CA SER A 409 7.67 12.58 7.33
C SER A 409 8.37 11.28 6.92
N SER A 410 9.10 11.29 5.80
CA SER A 410 9.80 10.10 5.27
C SER A 410 11.01 9.67 6.11
N ILE A 411 11.64 10.58 6.85
CA ILE A 411 12.75 10.27 7.77
C ILE A 411 12.29 10.12 9.23
N ALA A 412 11.00 9.97 9.44
CA ALA A 412 10.40 9.70 10.74
C ALA A 412 10.73 10.75 11.82
N VAL A 413 10.63 12.05 11.48
CA VAL A 413 10.80 13.12 12.48
C VAL A 413 9.65 13.09 13.49
N PRO A 414 9.90 13.18 14.81
CA PRO A 414 8.85 13.27 15.82
C PRO A 414 7.82 14.37 15.50
N GLY A 415 6.53 14.06 15.65
CA GLY A 415 5.42 14.92 15.25
C GLY A 415 4.90 14.65 13.85
N THR A 416 5.56 13.79 13.07
CA THR A 416 5.06 13.29 11.78
C THR A 416 4.61 11.83 11.88
N ASN A 417 3.79 11.40 10.93
CA ASN A 417 3.24 10.04 10.90
C ASN A 417 4.32 8.94 10.80
N GLY A 418 5.45 9.21 10.12
CA GLY A 418 6.54 8.24 9.96
C GLY A 418 7.15 7.79 11.29
N PHE A 419 7.31 8.73 12.23
CA PHE A 419 7.89 8.45 13.54
C PHE A 419 7.13 7.36 14.30
N ILE A 420 5.80 7.44 14.32
CA ILE A 420 4.98 6.50 15.10
C ILE A 420 5.20 5.07 14.61
N GLY A 421 5.17 4.86 13.29
CA GLY A 421 5.34 3.53 12.71
C GLY A 421 6.74 2.95 12.93
N GLU A 422 7.78 3.70 12.57
CA GLU A 422 9.16 3.22 12.68
C GLU A 422 9.57 2.99 14.13
N PHE A 423 9.20 3.89 15.04
CA PHE A 423 9.48 3.75 16.46
C PHE A 423 8.84 2.47 17.03
N LEU A 424 7.57 2.21 16.75
CA LEU A 424 6.88 1.01 17.22
C LEU A 424 7.45 -0.29 16.60
N VAL A 425 7.84 -0.27 15.31
CA VAL A 425 8.50 -1.43 14.70
C VAL A 425 9.82 -1.73 15.39
N LEU A 426 10.67 -0.71 15.56
CA LEU A 426 12.00 -0.91 16.14
C LEU A 426 11.93 -1.33 17.60
N THR A 427 11.11 -0.67 18.42
CA THR A 427 10.96 -1.00 19.85
C THR A 427 10.30 -2.38 20.03
N GLY A 428 9.23 -2.67 19.30
CA GLY A 428 8.56 -3.96 19.35
C GLY A 428 9.44 -5.11 18.84
N SER A 429 10.20 -4.90 17.75
CA SER A 429 11.15 -5.90 17.25
C SER A 429 12.35 -6.11 18.18
N PHE A 430 12.77 -5.07 18.91
CA PHE A 430 13.88 -5.18 19.87
C PHE A 430 13.55 -6.15 21.02
N GLN A 431 12.29 -6.28 21.41
CA GLN A 431 11.87 -7.20 22.48
C GLN A 431 12.17 -8.66 22.14
N THR A 432 12.06 -9.05 20.87
CA THR A 432 12.22 -10.45 20.43
C THR A 432 13.51 -10.68 19.65
N TYR A 433 14.01 -9.70 18.90
CA TYR A 433 15.18 -9.77 18.03
C TYR A 433 16.10 -8.55 18.20
N PRO A 434 16.72 -8.34 19.40
CA PRO A 434 17.46 -7.12 19.69
C PRO A 434 18.61 -6.84 18.70
N VAL A 435 19.32 -7.87 18.25
CA VAL A 435 20.42 -7.71 17.28
C VAL A 435 19.91 -7.20 15.93
N LEU A 436 18.87 -7.82 15.38
CA LEU A 436 18.32 -7.43 14.09
C LEU A 436 17.65 -6.05 14.14
N ALA A 437 16.94 -5.73 15.23
CA ALA A 437 16.36 -4.41 15.45
C ALA A 437 17.43 -3.33 15.58
N THR A 438 18.55 -3.61 16.28
CA THR A 438 19.69 -2.68 16.36
C THR A 438 20.31 -2.42 14.99
N ILE A 439 20.51 -3.45 14.17
CA ILE A 439 20.99 -3.30 12.80
C ILE A 439 19.98 -2.48 11.97
N ALA A 440 18.69 -2.78 12.06
CA ALA A 440 17.65 -2.04 11.35
C ALA A 440 17.60 -0.56 11.75
N THR A 441 17.90 -0.20 13.01
CA THR A 441 17.94 1.19 13.48
C THR A 441 18.94 2.06 12.71
N VAL A 442 20.00 1.48 12.14
CA VAL A 442 20.94 2.20 11.29
C VAL A 442 20.25 2.82 10.07
N SER A 443 19.16 2.22 9.59
CA SER A 443 18.39 2.77 8.47
C SER A 443 17.84 4.17 8.73
N VAL A 444 17.50 4.51 9.97
CA VAL A 444 17.00 5.84 10.35
C VAL A 444 18.06 6.91 10.05
N VAL A 445 19.31 6.61 10.40
CA VAL A 445 20.46 7.51 10.10
C VAL A 445 20.69 7.57 8.58
N LEU A 446 20.70 6.43 7.91
CA LEU A 446 20.88 6.37 6.46
C LEU A 446 19.77 7.11 5.71
N ALA A 447 18.51 6.96 6.14
CA ALA A 447 17.37 7.67 5.57
C ALA A 447 17.54 9.18 5.72
N ALA A 448 17.89 9.66 6.92
CA ALA A 448 18.19 11.07 7.14
C ALA A 448 19.29 11.56 6.19
N VAL A 449 20.39 10.81 6.04
CA VAL A 449 21.51 11.20 5.18
C VAL A 449 21.06 11.32 3.71
N PHE A 450 20.47 10.30 3.11
CA PHE A 450 20.18 10.34 1.68
C PHE A 450 19.03 11.31 1.33
N VAL A 451 18.01 11.44 2.19
CA VAL A 451 16.86 12.31 1.89
C VAL A 451 17.19 13.78 2.16
N LEU A 452 17.90 14.10 3.26
CA LEU A 452 18.33 15.47 3.53
C LEU A 452 19.37 15.94 2.52
N TRP A 453 20.25 15.05 2.06
CA TRP A 453 21.15 15.36 0.97
C TRP A 453 20.44 15.63 -0.36
N ALA A 454 19.38 14.88 -0.68
CA ALA A 454 18.51 15.18 -1.81
C ALA A 454 17.83 16.55 -1.65
N LEU A 455 17.28 16.82 -0.46
CA LEU A 455 16.65 18.10 -0.13
C LEU A 455 17.64 19.28 -0.29
N GLN A 456 18.86 19.15 0.24
CA GLN A 456 19.90 20.15 0.11
C GLN A 456 20.22 20.45 -1.35
N ARG A 457 20.38 19.42 -2.18
CA ARG A 457 20.68 19.58 -3.62
C ARG A 457 19.57 20.29 -4.37
N VAL A 458 18.33 20.00 -4.07
CA VAL A 458 17.18 20.57 -4.78
C VAL A 458 16.86 21.99 -4.29
N LEU A 459 16.80 22.21 -2.97
CA LEU A 459 16.28 23.43 -2.38
C LEU A 459 17.35 24.47 -2.02
N PHE A 460 18.51 24.03 -1.50
CA PHE A 460 19.44 24.90 -0.78
C PHE A 460 20.79 25.11 -1.46
N ASN A 461 21.13 24.34 -2.48
CA ASN A 461 22.31 24.61 -3.28
C ASN A 461 22.22 25.98 -4.00
N PRO A 462 23.32 26.52 -4.54
CA PRO A 462 23.28 27.77 -5.30
C PRO A 462 22.26 27.74 -6.44
N LEU A 463 21.55 28.85 -6.65
CA LEU A 463 20.65 29.07 -7.78
C LEU A 463 21.48 29.58 -8.97
N ASP A 464 22.28 28.70 -9.55
CA ASP A 464 23.25 29.02 -10.61
C ASP A 464 22.77 28.67 -12.03
N LYS A 465 21.64 27.95 -12.14
CA LYS A 465 21.07 27.51 -13.41
C LYS A 465 20.00 28.47 -13.89
N PRO A 466 20.17 29.13 -15.07
CA PRO A 466 19.20 30.08 -15.60
C PRO A 466 17.77 29.53 -15.68
N GLU A 467 17.64 28.25 -16.05
CA GLU A 467 16.34 27.59 -16.20
C GLU A 467 15.60 27.40 -14.86
N ASN A 468 16.31 27.47 -13.74
CA ASN A 468 15.68 27.37 -12.42
C ASN A 468 15.22 28.74 -11.89
N MET A 469 15.75 29.86 -12.42
CA MET A 469 15.45 31.21 -11.92
C MET A 469 14.03 31.67 -12.22
N THR A 470 13.39 31.11 -13.24
CA THR A 470 12.06 31.51 -13.73
C THR A 470 10.99 30.42 -13.52
N ILE A 471 11.30 29.34 -12.81
CA ILE A 471 10.32 28.26 -12.55
C ILE A 471 9.17 28.84 -11.70
N PRO A 472 7.90 28.68 -12.13
CA PRO A 472 6.75 29.10 -11.33
C PRO A 472 6.58 28.19 -10.12
N ASP A 473 6.19 28.78 -8.98
CA ASP A 473 5.85 28.03 -7.76
C ASP A 473 4.56 27.20 -7.96
N MET A 474 4.12 26.53 -6.93
CA MET A 474 2.92 25.68 -6.94
C MET A 474 1.67 26.49 -7.26
N ASN A 475 0.85 25.93 -8.15
CA ASN A 475 -0.49 26.45 -8.43
C ASN A 475 -1.50 25.91 -7.40
N TRP A 476 -2.75 26.45 -7.42
CA TRP A 476 -3.79 26.08 -6.47
C TRP A 476 -4.15 24.57 -6.50
N ARG A 477 -4.11 23.95 -7.70
CA ARG A 477 -4.37 22.51 -7.87
C ARG A 477 -3.32 21.68 -7.13
N GLU A 478 -2.06 22.04 -7.28
CA GLU A 478 -0.92 21.37 -6.63
C GLU A 478 -0.97 21.54 -5.10
N VAL A 479 -1.34 22.73 -4.64
CA VAL A 479 -1.58 22.97 -3.20
C VAL A 479 -2.76 22.14 -2.70
N ALA A 480 -3.86 22.06 -3.46
CA ALA A 480 -5.01 21.24 -3.10
C ALA A 480 -4.68 19.72 -3.02
N MET A 481 -3.71 19.23 -3.77
CA MET A 481 -3.21 17.87 -3.66
C MET A 481 -2.37 17.66 -2.40
N MET A 482 -1.47 18.59 -2.09
CA MET A 482 -0.49 18.42 -1.02
C MET A 482 -1.03 18.79 0.37
N ALA A 483 -1.92 19.77 0.47
CA ALA A 483 -2.43 20.24 1.76
C ALA A 483 -3.14 19.15 2.58
N PRO A 484 -4.06 18.33 2.03
CA PRO A 484 -4.70 17.27 2.78
C PRO A 484 -3.72 16.16 3.20
N ILE A 485 -2.71 15.85 2.38
CA ILE A 485 -1.66 14.88 2.75
C ILE A 485 -0.84 15.44 3.92
N ALA A 486 -0.40 16.70 3.84
CA ALA A 486 0.35 17.36 4.91
C ALA A 486 -0.46 17.42 6.22
N ALA A 487 -1.76 17.71 6.14
CA ALA A 487 -2.65 17.70 7.29
C ALA A 487 -2.72 16.31 7.95
N LEU A 488 -2.84 15.24 7.15
CA LEU A 488 -2.85 13.87 7.67
C LEU A 488 -1.49 13.44 8.23
N ILE A 489 -0.38 13.86 7.63
CA ILE A 489 0.97 13.61 8.17
C ILE A 489 1.08 14.10 9.61
N PHE A 490 0.68 15.36 9.88
CA PHE A 490 0.72 15.92 11.22
C PHE A 490 -0.38 15.37 12.13
N TYR A 491 -1.60 15.17 11.61
CA TYR A 491 -2.68 14.59 12.41
C TYR A 491 -2.30 13.21 12.96
N ILE A 492 -1.80 12.32 12.12
CA ILE A 492 -1.38 10.97 12.52
C ILE A 492 -0.15 11.04 13.44
N GLY A 493 0.80 11.92 13.15
CA GLY A 493 2.01 12.08 13.95
C GLY A 493 1.77 12.61 15.37
N LEU A 494 0.78 13.51 15.51
CA LEU A 494 0.44 14.13 16.81
C LEU A 494 -0.66 13.38 17.56
N HIS A 495 -1.54 12.68 16.83
CA HIS A 495 -2.70 12.01 17.39
C HIS A 495 -2.92 10.61 16.81
N PRO A 496 -1.98 9.65 17.02
CA PRO A 496 -2.06 8.30 16.45
C PRO A 496 -3.10 7.41 17.12
N ALA A 497 -3.52 7.72 18.36
CA ALA A 497 -4.37 6.86 19.17
C ALA A 497 -5.67 6.39 18.49
N PRO A 498 -6.40 7.20 17.70
CA PRO A 498 -7.61 6.73 17.02
C PRO A 498 -7.35 5.61 15.99
N LEU A 499 -6.19 5.61 15.34
CA LEU A 499 -5.80 4.55 14.40
C LEU A 499 -5.36 3.30 15.18
N LEU A 500 -4.44 3.46 16.13
CA LEU A 500 -3.90 2.36 16.92
C LEU A 500 -5.01 1.57 17.63
N ARG A 501 -5.94 2.26 18.32
CA ARG A 501 -7.07 1.62 19.01
C ARG A 501 -8.00 0.83 18.10
N ARG A 502 -8.12 1.21 16.82
CA ARG A 502 -8.99 0.50 15.87
C ARG A 502 -8.34 -0.75 15.28
N MET A 503 -7.02 -0.76 15.12
CA MET A 503 -6.31 -1.92 14.60
C MET A 503 -5.92 -2.93 15.69
N GLU A 504 -5.74 -2.47 16.92
CA GLU A 504 -5.18 -3.25 18.04
C GLU A 504 -5.93 -4.56 18.30
N PRO A 505 -7.28 -4.60 18.45
CA PRO A 505 -7.97 -5.86 18.77
C PRO A 505 -7.72 -6.94 17.72
N ARG A 506 -7.78 -6.58 16.43
CA ARG A 506 -7.56 -7.55 15.35
C ARG A 506 -6.11 -8.03 15.28
N LEU A 507 -5.14 -7.16 15.55
CA LEU A 507 -3.73 -7.55 15.58
C LEU A 507 -3.42 -8.44 16.80
N GLN A 508 -4.06 -8.20 17.94
CA GLN A 508 -3.94 -9.08 19.10
C GLN A 508 -4.53 -10.47 18.84
N GLU A 509 -5.71 -10.55 18.21
CA GLU A 509 -6.28 -11.82 17.76
C GLU A 509 -5.34 -12.57 16.81
N LEU A 510 -4.74 -11.88 15.85
CA LEU A 510 -3.77 -12.46 14.92
C LEU A 510 -2.56 -13.04 15.66
N ILE A 511 -2.01 -12.32 16.64
CA ILE A 511 -0.90 -12.82 17.45
C ILE A 511 -1.33 -14.09 18.21
N GLN A 512 -2.50 -14.10 18.82
CA GLN A 512 -3.03 -15.26 19.53
C GLN A 512 -3.23 -16.48 18.63
N GLN A 513 -3.64 -16.26 17.38
CA GLN A 513 -3.78 -17.32 16.37
C GLN A 513 -2.41 -17.90 15.97
N VAL A 514 -1.38 -17.05 15.86
CA VAL A 514 -0.05 -17.44 15.40
C VAL A 514 0.80 -18.00 16.54
N ASP A 515 0.80 -17.36 17.70
CA ASP A 515 1.57 -17.75 18.88
C ASP A 515 0.72 -17.66 20.15
N PRO A 516 -0.04 -18.70 20.50
CA PRO A 516 -0.86 -18.73 21.71
C PRO A 516 -0.07 -18.59 23.03
N THR A 517 1.26 -18.77 23.00
CA THR A 517 2.11 -18.69 24.19
C THR A 517 2.54 -17.27 24.54
N SER A 518 2.54 -16.36 23.56
CA SER A 518 2.98 -14.97 23.72
C SER A 518 2.11 -14.15 24.70
N VAL A 519 0.84 -14.52 24.88
CA VAL A 519 -0.10 -13.82 25.76
C VAL A 519 0.11 -14.14 27.25
N ARG A 520 0.66 -15.32 27.58
CA ARG A 520 0.88 -15.73 28.98
C ARG A 520 1.98 -14.91 29.66
N THR A 521 2.93 -14.38 28.91
CA THR A 521 4.05 -13.60 29.45
C THR A 521 3.69 -12.17 29.81
N SER A 522 2.69 -11.57 29.17
CA SER A 522 2.26 -10.20 29.47
C SER A 522 1.34 -10.10 30.71
N SER A 523 0.66 -11.18 31.07
CA SER A 523 -0.24 -11.25 32.25
C SER A 523 0.49 -11.50 33.59
N THR A 524 1.75 -11.93 33.56
CA THR A 524 2.52 -12.26 34.78
C THR A 524 3.44 -11.13 35.27
N ALA A 525 3.46 -9.99 34.62
CA ALA A 525 4.33 -8.85 34.96
C ALA A 525 3.68 -7.76 35.83
N VAL A 526 2.59 -8.08 36.57
CA VAL A 526 2.15 -7.20 37.67
C VAL A 526 2.78 -7.71 38.97
N PRO A 527 3.80 -7.06 39.54
CA PRO A 527 4.29 -7.42 40.86
C PRO A 527 3.15 -7.16 41.86
N GLY A 528 2.73 -8.22 42.52
CA GLY A 528 1.76 -8.11 43.60
C GLY A 528 2.21 -7.06 44.61
N SER A 529 1.33 -6.10 44.90
CA SER A 529 1.42 -5.24 46.07
C SER A 529 1.43 -6.15 47.31
N ALA A 530 2.63 -6.43 47.84
CA ALA A 530 2.77 -7.01 49.16
C ALA A 530 2.13 -6.07 50.19
N GLY A 531 1.01 -6.48 50.73
CA GLY A 531 0.42 -5.88 51.90
C GLY A 531 1.40 -6.00 53.06
N GLY A 532 1.88 -4.84 53.55
CA GLY A 532 2.51 -4.69 54.84
C GLY A 532 1.45 -4.30 55.83
N GLY A 533 0.95 -5.27 56.60
CA GLY A 533 0.31 -4.97 57.88
C GLY A 533 1.41 -4.76 58.91
N ASN A 534 1.34 -3.66 59.58
CA ASN A 534 1.38 -3.44 61.03
C ASN A 534 1.26 -1.94 61.29
#